data_078769bf9d03120244d1a5f9ba7117ab
#
_entry.id   078769bf9d03120244d1a5f9ba7117ab
#
_cell.length_a   1.000
_cell.length_b   1.000
_cell.length_c   1.000
_cell.angle_alpha   90.00
_cell.angle_beta   90.00
_cell.angle_gamma   90.00
#
_symmetry.space_group_name_H-M   'P 1'
#
loop_
_entity.id
_entity.type
_entity.pdbx_description
1 polymer ?
#
loop_
_entity_poly.entity_id
_entity_poly.type
_entity_poly.pdbx_seq_one_letter_code
_entity_poly.pdbx_strand_id
1 'polypeptide(L)'
;MYTIREAETATDIAQARELFLEYQSTLGVDLCFQGFAEELASLPGNYARPAGRLLLASNGGSVLGVVALRPILSSDCEMKRLYVRSAGRGAGLGRLLTQALIKEARLAGYSRVLLDTLPSMTEAQTLYRSIGFVEIAPYCHNPVAGTRYMALNLDEKSTMPIGGTDGLA
;
A
#
# COMPACT_ATOMS: atom_id res chain seq x y z
N MET A 1 -18.91 10.16 3.49
CA MET A 1 -17.50 10.60 3.61
C MET A 1 -16.63 9.41 3.91
N TYR A 2 -15.57 9.23 3.14
CA TYR A 2 -14.60 8.16 3.37
C TYR A 2 -13.61 8.54 4.45
N THR A 3 -13.31 7.61 5.34
CA THR A 3 -12.31 7.76 6.40
C THR A 3 -11.25 6.67 6.26
N ILE A 4 -9.99 7.05 6.43
CA ILE A 4 -8.85 6.12 6.50
C ILE A 4 -8.36 6.11 7.94
N ARG A 5 -8.25 4.93 8.52
CA ARG A 5 -7.78 4.75 9.88
C ARG A 5 -6.94 3.49 10.04
N GLU A 6 -6.15 3.46 11.06
CA GLU A 6 -5.36 2.27 11.42
C GLU A 6 -6.25 1.21 12.05
N ALA A 7 -5.95 -0.05 11.77
CA ALA A 7 -6.62 -1.19 12.41
C ALA A 7 -6.02 -1.41 13.80
N GLU A 8 -6.79 -1.17 14.84
CA GLU A 8 -6.32 -1.21 16.23
C GLU A 8 -7.03 -2.28 17.07
N THR A 9 -8.31 -2.51 16.81
CA THR A 9 -9.14 -3.41 17.61
C THR A 9 -9.18 -4.83 17.03
N ALA A 10 -9.60 -5.79 17.83
CA ALA A 10 -9.84 -7.16 17.36
C ALA A 10 -10.85 -7.21 16.20
N THR A 11 -11.86 -6.34 16.24
CA THR A 11 -12.84 -6.21 15.15
C THR A 11 -12.17 -5.69 13.88
N ASP A 12 -11.29 -4.70 13.98
CA ASP A 12 -10.54 -4.19 12.84
C ASP A 12 -9.66 -5.26 12.20
N ILE A 13 -8.99 -6.06 13.01
CA ILE A 13 -8.15 -7.16 12.54
C ILE A 13 -9.00 -8.23 11.83
N ALA A 14 -10.18 -8.54 12.36
CA ALA A 14 -11.10 -9.47 11.72
C ALA A 14 -11.58 -8.92 10.35
N GLN A 15 -11.88 -7.64 10.26
CA GLN A 15 -12.26 -6.98 9.02
C GLN A 15 -11.12 -6.96 8.01
N ALA A 16 -9.90 -6.68 8.45
CA ALA A 16 -8.72 -6.74 7.59
C ALA A 16 -8.50 -8.15 7.04
N ARG A 17 -8.64 -9.17 7.88
CA ARG A 17 -8.54 -10.58 7.48
C ARG A 17 -9.57 -10.94 6.40
N GLU A 18 -10.80 -10.52 6.59
CA GLU A 18 -11.87 -10.71 5.60
C GLU A 18 -11.52 -10.08 4.25
N LEU A 19 -11.04 -8.83 4.26
CA LEU A 19 -10.62 -8.13 3.05
C LEU A 19 -9.41 -8.78 2.37
N PHE A 20 -8.47 -9.32 3.13
CA PHE A 20 -7.34 -10.07 2.58
C PHE A 20 -7.80 -11.35 1.87
N LEU A 21 -8.78 -12.06 2.44
CA LEU A 21 -9.37 -13.25 1.82
C LEU A 21 -10.13 -12.89 0.54
N GLU A 22 -10.88 -11.81 0.54
CA GLU A 22 -11.55 -11.29 -0.66
C GLU A 22 -10.51 -10.92 -1.74
N TYR A 23 -9.44 -10.23 -1.36
CA TYR A 23 -8.35 -9.88 -2.25
C TYR A 23 -7.76 -11.12 -2.93
N GLN A 24 -7.42 -12.15 -2.16
CA GLN A 24 -6.90 -13.41 -2.70
C GLN A 24 -7.87 -14.04 -3.70
N SER A 25 -9.16 -14.06 -3.39
CA SER A 25 -10.18 -14.67 -4.26
C SER A 25 -10.31 -13.98 -5.60
N THR A 26 -9.97 -12.68 -5.69
CA THR A 26 -10.05 -11.90 -6.93
C THR A 26 -8.80 -12.04 -7.82
N LEU A 27 -7.68 -12.49 -7.28
CA LEU A 27 -6.41 -12.54 -8.01
C LEU A 27 -6.31 -13.66 -9.03
N GLY A 28 -7.03 -14.76 -8.85
CA GLY A 28 -6.89 -15.96 -9.66
C GLY A 28 -5.56 -16.70 -9.50
N VAL A 29 -4.78 -16.35 -8.47
CA VAL A 29 -3.51 -16.98 -8.12
C VAL A 29 -3.50 -17.33 -6.64
N ASP A 30 -2.77 -18.38 -6.27
CA ASP A 30 -2.59 -18.77 -4.89
C ASP A 30 -1.42 -17.97 -4.27
N LEU A 31 -1.66 -17.31 -3.15
CA LEU A 31 -0.65 -16.56 -2.42
C LEU A 31 0.14 -17.40 -1.41
N CYS A 32 -0.01 -18.72 -1.41
CA CYS A 32 0.74 -19.62 -0.52
C CYS A 32 2.26 -19.42 -0.61
N PHE A 33 2.79 -19.09 -1.80
CA PHE A 33 4.21 -18.78 -1.98
C PHE A 33 4.69 -17.55 -1.19
N GLN A 34 3.78 -16.70 -0.71
CA GLN A 34 4.07 -15.54 0.14
C GLN A 34 3.83 -15.82 1.63
N GLY A 35 3.51 -17.06 2.02
CA GLY A 35 3.16 -17.38 3.40
C GLY A 35 1.82 -16.79 3.83
N PHE A 36 0.85 -16.73 2.94
CA PHE A 36 -0.42 -16.03 3.17
C PHE A 36 -1.25 -16.62 4.31
N ALA A 37 -1.23 -17.93 4.51
CA ALA A 37 -1.95 -18.59 5.60
C ALA A 37 -1.41 -18.16 6.97
N GLU A 38 -0.10 -18.11 7.13
CA GLU A 38 0.56 -17.64 8.35
C GLU A 38 0.31 -16.14 8.57
N GLU A 39 0.33 -15.34 7.50
CA GLU A 39 0.02 -13.91 7.55
C GLU A 39 -1.37 -13.68 8.10
N LEU A 40 -2.38 -14.38 7.58
CA LEU A 40 -3.77 -14.28 8.05
C LEU A 40 -3.91 -14.69 9.51
N ALA A 41 -3.24 -15.77 9.91
CA ALA A 41 -3.32 -16.29 11.27
C ALA A 41 -2.66 -15.35 12.29
N SER A 42 -1.62 -14.65 11.90
CA SER A 42 -0.81 -13.80 12.79
C SER A 42 -1.12 -12.30 12.73
N LEU A 43 -2.11 -11.88 11.95
CA LEU A 43 -2.45 -10.46 11.83
C LEU A 43 -2.58 -9.77 13.19
N PRO A 44 -2.00 -8.56 13.36
CA PRO A 44 -1.32 -7.72 12.37
C PRO A 44 0.12 -8.13 12.05
N GLY A 45 0.78 -9.03 12.80
CA GLY A 45 2.12 -9.57 12.53
C GLY A 45 3.13 -8.48 12.13
N ASN A 46 3.73 -8.63 10.95
CA ASN A 46 4.71 -7.66 10.41
C ASN A 46 4.10 -6.30 10.03
N TYR A 47 2.79 -6.20 9.99
CA TYR A 47 2.07 -4.94 9.75
C TYR A 47 1.81 -4.14 11.02
N ALA A 48 2.22 -4.66 12.18
CA ALA A 48 2.05 -3.98 13.46
C ALA A 48 3.04 -2.82 13.62
N ARG A 49 2.60 -1.79 14.36
CA ARG A 49 3.50 -0.73 14.83
C ARG A 49 4.63 -1.30 15.70
N PRO A 50 5.78 -0.65 15.75
CA PRO A 50 6.11 0.65 15.15
C PRO A 50 6.54 0.58 13.68
N ALA A 51 6.99 -0.58 13.20
CA ALA A 51 7.60 -0.72 11.88
C ALA A 51 6.56 -0.88 10.75
N GLY A 52 5.44 -1.52 11.03
CA GLY A 52 4.37 -1.76 10.07
C GLY A 52 3.16 -0.85 10.23
N ARG A 53 2.24 -0.95 9.29
CA ARG A 53 0.92 -0.30 9.31
C ARG A 53 -0.11 -1.20 8.68
N LEU A 54 -1.33 -1.13 9.19
CA LEU A 54 -2.49 -1.79 8.60
C LEU A 54 -3.63 -0.77 8.60
N LEU A 55 -4.03 -0.30 7.42
CA LEU A 55 -5.00 0.77 7.25
C LEU A 55 -6.30 0.23 6.66
N LEU A 56 -7.41 0.71 7.20
CA LEU A 56 -8.76 0.44 6.73
C LEU A 56 -9.42 1.71 6.19
N ALA A 57 -10.14 1.57 5.11
CA ALA A 57 -10.99 2.62 4.56
C ALA A 57 -12.46 2.27 4.79
N SER A 58 -13.24 3.21 5.27
CA SER A 58 -14.65 3.02 5.56
C SER A 58 -15.51 4.20 5.12
N ASN A 59 -16.80 3.94 4.96
CA ASN A 59 -17.84 4.93 4.71
C ASN A 59 -19.06 4.58 5.55
N GLY A 60 -19.46 5.48 6.46
CA GLY A 60 -20.64 5.29 7.29
C GLY A 60 -20.62 4.00 8.12
N GLY A 61 -19.47 3.55 8.58
CA GLY A 61 -19.31 2.33 9.38
C GLY A 61 -19.03 1.06 8.56
N SER A 62 -19.22 1.09 7.23
CA SER A 62 -18.88 -0.03 6.35
C SER A 62 -17.43 0.03 5.93
N VAL A 63 -16.66 -1.03 6.16
CA VAL A 63 -15.26 -1.13 5.72
C VAL A 63 -15.24 -1.55 4.25
N LEU A 64 -14.58 -0.75 3.42
CA LEU A 64 -14.58 -0.87 1.97
C LEU A 64 -13.20 -1.12 1.36
N GLY A 65 -12.13 -0.97 2.13
CA GLY A 65 -10.79 -1.15 1.61
C GLY A 65 -9.75 -1.35 2.69
N VAL A 66 -8.59 -1.85 2.26
CA VAL A 66 -7.45 -2.18 3.13
C VAL A 66 -6.15 -1.95 2.39
N VAL A 67 -5.11 -1.61 3.12
CA VAL A 67 -3.72 -1.62 2.64
C VAL A 67 -2.79 -1.89 3.83
N ALA A 68 -1.67 -2.54 3.57
CA ALA A 68 -0.71 -2.90 4.60
C ALA A 68 0.71 -2.45 4.22
N LEU A 69 1.53 -2.19 5.23
CA LEU A 69 2.93 -1.81 5.14
C LEU A 69 3.75 -2.69 6.08
N ARG A 70 4.83 -3.24 5.57
CA ARG A 70 5.80 -4.00 6.38
C ARG A 70 7.23 -3.54 6.11
N PRO A 71 8.13 -3.68 7.09
CA PRO A 71 9.54 -3.43 6.84
C PRO A 71 10.11 -4.51 5.89
N ILE A 72 11.10 -4.10 5.09
CA ILE A 72 11.96 -5.01 4.35
C ILE A 72 13.40 -4.80 4.85
N LEU A 73 14.38 -4.83 3.96
CA LEU A 73 15.78 -4.62 4.31
C LEU A 73 16.10 -3.13 4.45
N SER A 74 16.99 -2.82 5.38
CA SER A 74 17.52 -1.47 5.61
C SER A 74 16.43 -0.45 5.91
N SER A 75 16.33 0.60 5.10
CA SER A 75 15.39 1.70 5.25
C SER A 75 14.18 1.60 4.32
N ASP A 76 13.97 0.45 3.70
CA ASP A 76 12.85 0.22 2.78
C ASP A 76 11.65 -0.44 3.48
N CYS A 77 10.47 -0.13 3.02
CA CYS A 77 9.24 -0.82 3.38
C CYS A 77 8.51 -1.32 2.13
N GLU A 78 7.57 -2.23 2.32
CA GLU A 78 6.78 -2.79 1.23
C GLU A 78 5.30 -2.53 1.47
N MET A 79 4.63 -1.98 0.45
CA MET A 79 3.19 -1.89 0.42
C MET A 79 2.60 -3.20 -0.09
N LYS A 80 1.63 -3.75 0.64
CA LYS A 80 0.97 -5.02 0.32
C LYS A 80 -0.54 -4.92 0.52
N ARG A 81 -1.26 -5.80 -0.19
CA ARG A 81 -2.67 -6.07 0.06
C ARG A 81 -3.57 -4.85 -0.15
N LEU A 82 -3.25 -3.98 -1.10
CA LEU A 82 -4.17 -2.93 -1.49
C LEU A 82 -5.39 -3.54 -2.17
N TYR A 83 -6.53 -3.41 -1.52
CA TYR A 83 -7.79 -3.93 -2.03
C TYR A 83 -8.94 -3.01 -1.69
N VAL A 84 -9.85 -2.80 -2.64
CA VAL A 84 -11.06 -2.01 -2.47
C VAL A 84 -12.25 -2.85 -2.96
N ARG A 85 -13.24 -3.03 -2.09
CA ARG A 85 -14.51 -3.69 -2.44
C ARG A 85 -15.20 -2.95 -3.58
N SER A 86 -16.01 -3.66 -4.37
CA SER A 86 -16.71 -3.08 -5.52
C SER A 86 -17.56 -1.84 -5.15
N ALA A 87 -18.17 -1.84 -3.96
CA ALA A 87 -18.94 -0.70 -3.46
C ALA A 87 -18.12 0.57 -3.22
N GLY A 88 -16.79 0.46 -3.08
CA GLY A 88 -15.88 1.59 -2.92
C GLY A 88 -15.10 1.97 -4.17
N ARG A 89 -15.26 1.22 -5.26
CA ARG A 89 -14.55 1.47 -6.51
C ARG A 89 -15.12 2.68 -7.25
N GLY A 90 -14.26 3.35 -8.02
CA GLY A 90 -14.65 4.54 -8.76
C GLY A 90 -14.71 5.83 -7.95
N ALA A 91 -14.53 5.76 -6.63
CA ALA A 91 -14.52 6.91 -5.72
C ALA A 91 -13.10 7.37 -5.33
N GLY A 92 -12.06 6.84 -5.95
CA GLY A 92 -10.65 7.18 -5.65
C GLY A 92 -10.12 6.58 -4.35
N LEU A 93 -10.77 5.57 -3.80
CA LEU A 93 -10.42 5.00 -2.49
C LEU A 93 -9.06 4.31 -2.49
N GLY A 94 -8.69 3.65 -3.58
CA GLY A 94 -7.36 3.07 -3.75
C GLY A 94 -6.25 4.12 -3.69
N ARG A 95 -6.47 5.28 -4.29
CA ARG A 95 -5.56 6.42 -4.20
C ARG A 95 -5.46 6.96 -2.79
N LEU A 96 -6.58 7.14 -2.11
CA LEU A 96 -6.61 7.63 -0.73
C LEU A 96 -5.86 6.69 0.22
N LEU A 97 -6.08 5.38 0.11
CA LEU A 97 -5.35 4.37 0.88
C LEU A 97 -3.85 4.41 0.61
N THR A 98 -3.46 4.45 -0.66
CA THR A 98 -2.04 4.49 -1.05
C THR A 98 -1.36 5.76 -0.53
N GLN A 99 -2.00 6.92 -0.68
CA GLN A 99 -1.46 8.19 -0.19
C GLN A 99 -1.35 8.22 1.34
N ALA A 100 -2.35 7.68 2.04
CA ALA A 100 -2.30 7.56 3.50
C ALA A 100 -1.15 6.66 3.95
N LEU A 101 -0.93 5.54 3.25
CA LEU A 101 0.17 4.63 3.56
C LEU A 101 1.54 5.28 3.31
N ILE A 102 1.69 6.02 2.22
CA ILE A 102 2.92 6.77 1.92
C ILE A 102 3.22 7.78 3.03
N LYS A 103 2.21 8.49 3.52
CA LYS A 103 2.36 9.39 4.66
C LYS A 103 2.86 8.65 5.89
N GLU A 104 2.26 7.51 6.20
CA GLU A 104 2.67 6.66 7.33
C GLU A 104 4.10 6.14 7.16
N ALA A 105 4.48 5.76 5.94
CA ALA A 105 5.86 5.33 5.64
C ALA A 105 6.87 6.44 5.93
N ARG A 106 6.57 7.68 5.56
CA ARG A 106 7.41 8.84 5.89
C ARG A 106 7.51 9.06 7.39
N LEU A 107 6.38 9.01 8.10
CA LEU A 107 6.35 9.16 9.56
C LEU A 107 7.15 8.08 10.28
N ALA A 108 7.17 6.85 9.74
CA ALA A 108 7.94 5.75 10.27
C ALA A 108 9.44 5.83 9.95
N GLY A 109 9.87 6.78 9.11
CA GLY A 109 11.27 7.02 8.79
C GLY A 109 11.81 6.21 7.61
N TYR A 110 10.96 5.61 6.80
CA TYR A 110 11.42 4.85 5.63
C TYR A 110 11.90 5.77 4.50
N SER A 111 12.87 5.29 3.73
CA SER A 111 13.43 5.99 2.57
C SER A 111 12.69 5.68 1.28
N ARG A 112 12.19 4.45 1.14
CA ARG A 112 11.46 4.01 -0.06
C ARG A 112 10.30 3.10 0.31
N VAL A 113 9.23 3.18 -0.51
CA VAL A 113 8.15 2.19 -0.54
C VAL A 113 8.33 1.33 -1.78
N LEU A 114 8.43 0.03 -1.60
CA LEU A 114 8.50 -0.97 -2.67
C LEU A 114 7.15 -1.68 -2.80
N LEU A 115 6.87 -2.21 -3.98
CA LEU A 115 5.74 -3.10 -4.21
C LEU A 115 6.02 -4.04 -5.37
N ASP A 116 5.36 -5.20 -5.38
CA ASP A 116 5.19 -6.03 -6.55
C ASP A 116 3.72 -6.03 -6.98
N THR A 117 3.47 -6.11 -8.27
CA THR A 117 2.13 -6.06 -8.85
C THR A 117 2.00 -7.05 -9.99
N LEU A 118 0.88 -7.79 -10.03
CA LEU A 118 0.63 -8.80 -11.04
C LEU A 118 0.36 -8.15 -12.41
N PRO A 119 0.66 -8.83 -13.52
CA PRO A 119 0.46 -8.28 -14.86
C PRO A 119 -1.00 -7.93 -15.16
N SER A 120 -1.96 -8.59 -14.53
CA SER A 120 -3.39 -8.32 -14.67
C SER A 120 -3.88 -7.07 -13.94
N MET A 121 -3.09 -6.52 -13.03
CA MET A 121 -3.45 -5.37 -12.17
C MET A 121 -3.14 -4.04 -12.88
N THR A 122 -3.68 -3.83 -14.06
CA THR A 122 -3.38 -2.65 -14.90
C THR A 122 -3.85 -1.34 -14.29
N GLU A 123 -5.01 -1.33 -13.63
CA GLU A 123 -5.54 -0.13 -12.95
C GLU A 123 -4.65 0.27 -11.76
N ALA A 124 -4.22 -0.70 -10.96
CA ALA A 124 -3.31 -0.46 -9.84
C ALA A 124 -1.97 0.07 -10.33
N GLN A 125 -1.41 -0.50 -11.39
CA GLN A 125 -0.16 -0.03 -11.99
C GLN A 125 -0.26 1.41 -12.50
N THR A 126 -1.37 1.76 -13.14
CA THR A 126 -1.65 3.14 -13.57
C THR A 126 -1.71 4.09 -12.38
N LEU A 127 -2.39 3.69 -11.30
CA LEU A 127 -2.45 4.44 -10.05
C LEU A 127 -1.06 4.68 -9.47
N TYR A 128 -0.25 3.63 -9.37
CA TYR A 128 1.10 3.74 -8.79
C TYR A 128 1.98 4.68 -9.60
N ARG A 129 1.98 4.57 -10.92
CA ARG A 129 2.73 5.49 -11.80
C ARG A 129 2.27 6.94 -11.62
N SER A 130 0.97 7.17 -11.50
CA SER A 130 0.41 8.52 -11.32
C SER A 130 0.81 9.15 -9.98
N ILE A 131 1.12 8.35 -8.96
CA ILE A 131 1.60 8.81 -7.66
C ILE A 131 3.11 9.08 -7.68
N GLY A 132 3.85 8.48 -8.61
CA GLY A 132 5.28 8.67 -8.75
C GLY A 132 6.12 7.40 -8.59
N PHE A 133 5.49 6.23 -8.43
CA PHE A 133 6.22 4.95 -8.45
C PHE A 133 6.85 4.73 -9.82
N VAL A 134 8.07 4.22 -9.83
CA VAL A 134 8.83 3.85 -11.03
C VAL A 134 9.17 2.37 -11.00
N GLU A 135 9.31 1.77 -12.16
CA GLU A 135 9.73 0.36 -12.27
C GLU A 135 11.16 0.17 -11.81
N ILE A 136 11.39 -0.91 -11.07
CA ILE A 136 12.71 -1.34 -10.59
C ILE A 136 12.94 -2.81 -10.93
N ALA A 137 14.17 -3.27 -10.76
CA ALA A 137 14.51 -4.69 -10.85
C ALA A 137 13.80 -5.49 -9.74
N PRO A 138 13.54 -6.80 -9.95
CA PRO A 138 12.97 -7.64 -8.90
C PRO A 138 13.80 -7.60 -7.61
N TYR A 139 13.13 -7.38 -6.48
CA TYR A 139 13.74 -7.41 -5.15
C TYR A 139 13.32 -8.65 -4.35
N CYS A 140 12.36 -9.41 -4.86
CA CYS A 140 11.91 -10.68 -4.28
C CYS A 140 11.52 -11.64 -5.39
N HIS A 141 11.32 -12.90 -5.03
CA HIS A 141 10.83 -13.91 -5.95
C HIS A 141 9.31 -13.91 -6.00
N ASN A 142 8.74 -13.69 -7.17
CA ASN A 142 7.33 -13.91 -7.45
C ASN A 142 7.23 -14.88 -8.66
N PRO A 143 6.62 -16.07 -8.49
CA PRO A 143 6.57 -17.07 -9.56
C PRO A 143 5.63 -16.71 -10.71
N VAL A 144 4.80 -15.67 -10.56
CA VAL A 144 3.89 -15.23 -11.63
C VAL A 144 4.67 -14.50 -12.70
N ALA A 145 4.67 -15.05 -13.91
CA ALA A 145 5.33 -14.44 -15.06
C ALA A 145 4.73 -13.05 -15.36
N GLY A 146 5.58 -12.08 -15.66
CA GLY A 146 5.17 -10.71 -15.96
C GLY A 146 4.90 -9.85 -14.73
N THR A 147 5.16 -10.32 -13.52
CA THR A 147 5.10 -9.51 -12.30
C THR A 147 6.03 -8.31 -12.45
N ARG A 148 5.52 -7.14 -12.08
CA ARG A 148 6.27 -5.88 -12.09
C ARG A 148 6.63 -5.46 -10.68
N TYR A 149 7.79 -4.81 -10.56
CA TYR A 149 8.32 -4.33 -9.29
C TYR A 149 8.48 -2.83 -9.40
N MET A 150 8.03 -2.10 -8.38
CA MET A 150 8.02 -0.64 -8.40
C MET A 150 8.50 -0.08 -7.08
N ALA A 151 9.02 1.14 -7.11
CA ALA A 151 9.47 1.87 -5.93
C ALA A 151 9.08 3.33 -5.99
N LEU A 152 8.81 3.89 -4.81
CA LEU A 152 8.64 5.33 -4.60
C LEU A 152 9.71 5.80 -3.62
N ASN A 153 10.53 6.76 -4.03
CA ASN A 153 11.50 7.41 -3.16
C ASN A 153 10.77 8.44 -2.28
N LEU A 154 10.96 8.33 -0.96
CA LEU A 154 10.34 9.22 0.03
C LEU A 154 11.22 10.39 0.42
N ASP A 155 12.52 10.34 0.09
CA ASP A 155 13.51 11.36 0.50
C ASP A 155 13.50 12.59 -0.40
N GLU A 156 12.84 12.56 -1.55
CA GLU A 156 12.66 13.73 -2.39
C GLU A 156 11.77 14.75 -1.67
N LYS A 157 12.42 15.71 -1.04
CA LYS A 157 11.76 16.96 -0.70
C LYS A 157 11.28 17.57 -1.99
N SER A 158 9.98 17.80 -2.11
CA SER A 158 9.43 18.65 -3.16
C SER A 158 10.23 19.95 -3.16
N THR A 159 11.13 20.12 -4.10
CA THR A 159 11.75 21.41 -4.40
C THR A 159 10.65 22.26 -5.02
N MET A 160 9.92 22.99 -4.19
CA MET A 160 9.20 24.14 -4.67
C MET A 160 10.22 25.06 -5.37
N PRO A 161 10.00 25.49 -6.59
CA PRO A 161 10.85 26.52 -7.18
C PRO A 161 10.74 27.74 -6.28
N ILE A 162 11.85 28.11 -5.68
CA ILE A 162 11.97 29.38 -5.01
C ILE A 162 11.85 30.42 -6.12
N GLY A 163 10.71 31.09 -6.16
CA GLY A 163 10.53 32.23 -7.05
C GLY A 163 11.62 33.24 -6.77
N GLY A 164 12.50 33.44 -7.74
CA GLY A 164 13.49 34.48 -7.70
C GLY A 164 12.79 35.82 -7.62
N THR A 165 12.96 36.49 -6.50
CA THR A 165 12.72 37.92 -6.43
C THR A 165 13.89 38.62 -7.08
N ASP A 166 13.74 39.00 -8.33
CA ASP A 166 14.62 40.00 -8.92
C ASP A 166 14.42 41.32 -8.14
N GLY A 167 15.39 41.61 -7.33
CA GLY A 167 15.55 42.93 -6.75
C GLY A 167 16.02 43.87 -7.85
N LEU A 168 15.18 44.76 -8.23
CA LEU A 168 15.58 45.98 -8.95
C LEU A 168 16.21 46.96 -7.97
N ALA A 169 17.44 47.27 -8.20
CA ALA A 169 18.03 48.49 -7.74
C ALA A 169 17.82 49.56 -8.79
#